data_f510d41ed90b919e1b91c6dd1095f823
#
_entry.id   f510d41ed90b919e1b91c6dd1095f823
#
_cell.length_a   1.000
_cell.length_b   1.000
_cell.length_c   1.000
_cell.angle_alpha   90.00
_cell.angle_beta   90.00
_cell.angle_gamma   90.00
#
_symmetry.space_group_name_H-M   'P 1'
#
loop_
_entity.id
_entity.type
_entity.pdbx_description
1 polymer ?
#
loop_
_entity_poly.entity_id
_entity_poly.type
_entity_poly.pdbx_seq_one_letter_code
_entity_poly.pdbx_strand_id
1 'polypeptide(L)'
;MVIDGLLMAGSILLIIWVAFLERLVDAGINGWPFALALALPLSNAVQIVALLLVLTFGRPYNTRAVVLLLFAFVALTASGIQNVHWVVAEQVVVNQATSPWIGGLVGITLLGLALVVPPRESNGRYALRDAVVSVWEHVYLPYLPFLAAVALMTVLIVRDDPIARVELGLFVALAAIVTIRQMITLLQNTRLLAKVQETQRSLRHQALHDPLTGLGNRLLFDAELAEAVDRQRDGGRSVVLLVCDLDDFKGVNDTLGHAVGDELLCAVAGRMRCAVREEDLAARLGGDEFAVLLGDSGSDPWVTGEEAARRLEDAMRPPFRIHGHDWAVGVSVGLAVADARALVGADDITRRADLAMYAVKKRRRAKAQTQAAATFVNKR
;
A
#
# COMPACT_ATOMS: atom_id res chain seq x y z
N MET A 1 -9.07 3.77 -18.74
CA MET A 1 -8.96 3.48 -20.18
C MET A 1 -10.06 4.11 -21.01
N VAL A 2 -11.35 3.75 -20.85
CA VAL A 2 -12.44 4.33 -21.67
C VAL A 2 -12.56 5.84 -21.52
N ILE A 3 -12.56 6.35 -20.29
CA ILE A 3 -12.64 7.79 -20.00
C ILE A 3 -11.43 8.55 -20.56
N ASP A 4 -10.24 7.96 -20.50
CA ASP A 4 -9.02 8.58 -21.05
C ASP A 4 -9.08 8.63 -22.58
N GLY A 5 -9.58 7.57 -23.20
CA GLY A 5 -9.83 7.55 -24.65
C GLY A 5 -10.85 8.59 -25.10
N LEU A 6 -11.94 8.74 -24.35
CA LEU A 6 -12.96 9.78 -24.62
C LEU A 6 -12.39 11.19 -24.44
N LEU A 7 -11.58 11.41 -23.42
CA LEU A 7 -10.93 12.69 -23.16
C LEU A 7 -9.96 13.05 -24.30
N MET A 8 -9.09 12.12 -24.70
CA MET A 8 -8.14 12.33 -25.80
C MET A 8 -8.88 12.58 -27.14
N ALA A 9 -9.85 11.71 -27.47
CA ALA A 9 -10.59 11.82 -28.73
C ALA A 9 -11.41 13.11 -28.80
N GLY A 10 -12.13 13.45 -27.73
CA GLY A 10 -12.92 14.67 -27.66
C GLY A 10 -12.07 15.94 -27.71
N SER A 11 -10.91 15.94 -27.06
CA SER A 11 -9.99 17.08 -27.10
C SER A 11 -9.39 17.29 -28.49
N ILE A 12 -8.99 16.22 -29.16
CA ILE A 12 -8.47 16.29 -30.53
C ILE A 12 -9.61 16.72 -31.51
N LEU A 13 -10.82 16.21 -31.30
CA LEU A 13 -11.97 16.61 -32.09
C LEU A 13 -12.29 18.12 -31.94
N LEU A 14 -12.23 18.65 -30.71
CA LEU A 14 -12.42 20.08 -30.45
C LEU A 14 -11.35 20.92 -31.17
N ILE A 15 -10.08 20.51 -31.09
CA ILE A 15 -8.97 21.17 -31.77
C ILE A 15 -9.19 21.19 -33.29
N ILE A 16 -9.58 20.07 -33.88
CA ILE A 16 -9.87 19.96 -35.33
C ILE A 16 -11.08 20.80 -35.70
N TRP A 17 -12.11 20.81 -34.87
CA TRP A 17 -13.30 21.62 -35.11
C TRP A 17 -12.94 23.10 -35.21
N VAL A 18 -12.32 23.65 -34.18
CA VAL A 18 -11.95 25.05 -34.11
C VAL A 18 -10.91 25.44 -35.16
N ALA A 19 -9.89 24.63 -35.39
CA ALA A 19 -8.83 24.96 -36.33
C ALA A 19 -9.24 24.84 -37.81
N PHE A 20 -10.27 24.06 -38.09
CA PHE A 20 -10.52 23.58 -39.45
C PHE A 20 -11.99 23.53 -39.87
N LEU A 21 -12.86 22.84 -39.10
CA LEU A 21 -14.21 22.53 -39.54
C LEU A 21 -15.10 23.77 -39.63
N GLU A 22 -14.99 24.65 -38.63
CA GLU A 22 -15.75 25.89 -38.59
C GLU A 22 -15.55 26.72 -39.87
N ARG A 23 -14.31 26.86 -40.31
CA ARG A 23 -13.96 27.63 -41.51
C ARG A 23 -14.46 26.99 -42.80
N LEU A 24 -14.52 25.66 -42.88
CA LEU A 24 -15.10 24.95 -44.01
C LEU A 24 -16.63 25.14 -44.11
N VAL A 25 -17.29 25.16 -42.96
CA VAL A 25 -18.71 25.40 -42.85
C VAL A 25 -19.03 26.83 -43.25
N ASP A 26 -18.27 27.80 -42.74
CA ASP A 26 -18.44 29.23 -43.05
C ASP A 26 -18.13 29.56 -44.51
N ALA A 27 -17.19 28.83 -45.12
CA ALA A 27 -16.91 28.94 -46.57
C ALA A 27 -17.99 28.33 -47.45
N GLY A 28 -19.05 27.72 -46.88
CA GLY A 28 -20.17 27.15 -47.65
C GLY A 28 -19.80 25.89 -48.43
N ILE A 29 -18.67 25.24 -48.10
CA ILE A 29 -18.22 24.02 -48.80
C ILE A 29 -19.08 22.85 -48.32
N ASN A 30 -19.86 22.30 -49.25
CA ASN A 30 -20.80 21.20 -48.97
C ASN A 30 -20.56 20.01 -49.92
N GLY A 31 -21.14 18.84 -49.56
CA GLY A 31 -21.12 17.64 -50.41
C GLY A 31 -19.78 16.91 -50.41
N TRP A 32 -19.38 16.39 -51.56
CA TRP A 32 -18.20 15.55 -51.71
C TRP A 32 -16.87 16.24 -51.37
N PRO A 33 -16.64 17.51 -51.78
CA PRO A 33 -15.40 18.22 -51.36
C PRO A 33 -15.26 18.38 -49.85
N PHE A 34 -16.34 18.62 -49.13
CA PHE A 34 -16.37 18.67 -47.67
C PHE A 34 -15.96 17.32 -47.04
N ALA A 35 -16.58 16.23 -47.53
CA ALA A 35 -16.27 14.88 -47.05
C ALA A 35 -14.79 14.50 -47.27
N LEU A 36 -14.21 14.84 -48.41
CA LEU A 36 -12.81 14.59 -48.74
C LEU A 36 -11.85 15.43 -47.88
N ALA A 37 -12.17 16.70 -47.67
CA ALA A 37 -11.39 17.57 -46.80
C ALA A 37 -11.37 17.10 -45.37
N LEU A 38 -12.46 16.51 -44.88
CA LEU A 38 -12.59 15.98 -43.52
C LEU A 38 -11.91 14.62 -43.35
N ALA A 39 -11.85 13.78 -44.37
CA ALA A 39 -11.39 12.40 -44.28
C ALA A 39 -9.94 12.26 -43.73
N LEU A 40 -9.00 13.08 -44.21
CA LEU A 40 -7.59 13.02 -43.77
C LEU A 40 -7.37 13.47 -42.32
N PRO A 41 -7.84 14.66 -41.87
CA PRO A 41 -7.71 15.07 -40.49
C PRO A 41 -8.38 14.10 -39.50
N LEU A 42 -9.54 13.57 -39.84
CA LEU A 42 -10.25 12.62 -39.01
C LEU A 42 -9.51 11.28 -38.91
N SER A 43 -8.99 10.77 -40.03
CA SER A 43 -8.17 9.55 -40.04
C SER A 43 -6.90 9.71 -39.16
N ASN A 44 -6.20 10.84 -39.32
CA ASN A 44 -5.01 11.12 -38.51
C ASN A 44 -5.36 11.28 -37.03
N ALA A 45 -6.50 11.90 -36.70
CA ALA A 45 -6.97 12.01 -35.31
C ALA A 45 -7.19 10.64 -34.66
N VAL A 46 -7.83 9.71 -35.37
CA VAL A 46 -8.01 8.34 -34.87
C VAL A 46 -6.67 7.66 -34.64
N GLN A 47 -5.71 7.84 -35.54
CA GLN A 47 -4.37 7.27 -35.38
C GLN A 47 -3.59 7.90 -34.20
N ILE A 48 -3.68 9.21 -34.02
CA ILE A 48 -3.10 9.91 -32.87
C ILE A 48 -3.69 9.38 -31.57
N VAL A 49 -5.02 9.26 -31.46
CA VAL A 49 -5.68 8.69 -30.28
C VAL A 49 -5.23 7.26 -30.03
N ALA A 50 -5.18 6.41 -31.07
CA ALA A 50 -4.71 5.03 -30.95
C ALA A 50 -3.28 4.95 -30.44
N LEU A 51 -2.36 5.77 -30.96
CA LEU A 51 -0.97 5.83 -30.50
C LEU A 51 -0.84 6.35 -29.08
N LEU A 52 -1.61 7.35 -28.68
CA LEU A 52 -1.66 7.85 -27.31
C LEU A 52 -2.18 6.78 -26.34
N LEU A 53 -3.20 6.00 -26.74
CA LEU A 53 -3.70 4.88 -25.95
C LEU A 53 -2.65 3.77 -25.81
N VAL A 54 -1.91 3.46 -26.89
CA VAL A 54 -0.81 2.49 -26.84
C VAL A 54 0.33 2.97 -25.94
N LEU A 55 0.69 4.25 -25.97
CA LEU A 55 1.68 4.81 -25.04
C LEU A 55 1.20 4.83 -23.59
N THR A 56 -0.09 5.10 -23.37
CA THR A 56 -0.65 5.21 -22.03
C THR A 56 -0.90 3.84 -21.38
N PHE A 57 -1.44 2.87 -22.10
CA PHE A 57 -1.91 1.58 -21.54
C PHE A 57 -1.16 0.37 -22.08
N GLY A 58 -0.55 0.49 -23.25
CA GLY A 58 0.33 -0.52 -23.82
C GLY A 58 1.73 -0.44 -23.21
N ARG A 59 2.50 -1.50 -23.34
CA ARG A 59 3.95 -1.48 -23.11
C ARG A 59 4.60 -1.73 -24.47
N PRO A 60 4.68 -0.71 -25.34
CA PRO A 60 5.19 -0.92 -26.68
C PRO A 60 6.66 -1.36 -26.62
N TYR A 61 7.01 -2.40 -27.36
CA TYR A 61 8.37 -2.91 -27.46
C TYR A 61 9.36 -1.82 -27.90
N ASN A 62 8.89 -0.86 -28.71
CA ASN A 62 9.70 0.27 -29.18
C ASN A 62 8.99 1.59 -28.96
N THR A 63 9.04 2.15 -27.74
CA THR A 63 8.43 3.44 -27.37
C THR A 63 8.92 4.59 -28.27
N ARG A 64 10.19 4.58 -28.70
CA ARG A 64 10.74 5.63 -29.59
C ARG A 64 10.04 5.66 -30.93
N ALA A 65 9.81 4.48 -31.53
CA ALA A 65 9.08 4.38 -32.78
C ALA A 65 7.64 4.89 -32.65
N VAL A 66 6.96 4.56 -31.56
CA VAL A 66 5.57 5.02 -31.30
C VAL A 66 5.52 6.54 -31.12
N VAL A 67 6.47 7.13 -30.42
CA VAL A 67 6.58 8.60 -30.26
C VAL A 67 6.86 9.27 -31.60
N LEU A 68 7.75 8.73 -32.43
CA LEU A 68 8.01 9.26 -33.79
C LEU A 68 6.76 9.17 -34.69
N LEU A 69 6.02 8.07 -34.62
CA LEU A 69 4.74 7.92 -35.31
C LEU A 69 3.72 8.99 -34.85
N LEU A 70 3.63 9.24 -33.54
CA LEU A 70 2.76 10.29 -33.00
C LEU A 70 3.10 11.66 -33.59
N PHE A 71 4.37 12.06 -33.56
CA PHE A 71 4.81 13.32 -34.15
C PHE A 71 4.60 13.35 -35.67
N ALA A 72 4.77 12.22 -36.38
CA ALA A 72 4.50 12.12 -37.80
C ALA A 72 3.01 12.43 -38.12
N PHE A 73 2.08 11.83 -37.39
CA PHE A 73 0.64 12.07 -37.61
C PHE A 73 0.20 13.49 -37.21
N VAL A 74 0.79 14.06 -36.14
CA VAL A 74 0.56 15.46 -35.79
C VAL A 74 1.04 16.40 -36.92
N ALA A 75 2.24 16.18 -37.45
CA ALA A 75 2.77 16.97 -38.58
C ALA A 75 1.94 16.83 -39.85
N LEU A 76 1.47 15.61 -40.19
CA LEU A 76 0.57 15.36 -41.33
C LEU A 76 -0.78 16.04 -41.14
N THR A 77 -1.32 16.03 -39.91
CA THR A 77 -2.59 16.73 -39.62
C THR A 77 -2.42 18.24 -39.77
N ALA A 78 -1.36 18.82 -39.23
CA ALA A 78 -1.05 20.25 -39.38
C ALA A 78 -0.88 20.65 -40.85
N SER A 79 -0.18 19.82 -41.65
CA SER A 79 -0.04 20.01 -43.10
C SER A 79 -1.37 19.95 -43.81
N GLY A 80 -2.25 19.01 -43.43
CA GLY A 80 -3.59 18.91 -43.99
C GLY A 80 -4.45 20.15 -43.72
N ILE A 81 -4.40 20.66 -42.48
CA ILE A 81 -5.09 21.91 -42.10
C ILE A 81 -4.56 23.09 -42.91
N GLN A 82 -3.23 23.20 -43.04
CA GLN A 82 -2.61 24.27 -43.84
C GLN A 82 -2.99 24.20 -45.33
N ASN A 83 -3.05 23.02 -45.91
CA ASN A 83 -3.49 22.83 -47.30
C ASN A 83 -4.91 23.30 -47.53
N VAL A 84 -5.85 23.05 -46.62
CA VAL A 84 -7.22 23.51 -46.77
C VAL A 84 -7.31 25.04 -46.59
N HIS A 85 -6.56 25.61 -45.69
CA HIS A 85 -6.43 27.06 -45.59
C HIS A 85 -6.00 27.68 -46.92
N TRP A 86 -5.06 27.02 -47.58
CA TRP A 86 -4.56 27.49 -48.88
C TRP A 86 -5.63 27.40 -49.97
N VAL A 87 -6.34 26.27 -50.06
CA VAL A 87 -7.44 26.07 -51.03
C VAL A 87 -8.60 27.08 -50.83
N VAL A 88 -8.94 27.37 -49.57
CA VAL A 88 -10.00 28.35 -49.25
C VAL A 88 -9.52 29.77 -49.52
N ALA A 89 -8.23 30.08 -49.27
CA ALA A 89 -7.65 31.40 -49.48
C ALA A 89 -7.33 31.70 -50.95
N GLU A 90 -7.08 30.68 -51.80
CA GLU A 90 -6.77 30.84 -53.22
C GLU A 90 -8.00 31.32 -54.04
N GLN A 91 -9.21 31.15 -53.51
CA GLN A 91 -10.40 31.84 -54.04
C GLN A 91 -10.39 33.37 -53.74
N VAL A 92 -9.46 33.89 -52.92
CA VAL A 92 -9.46 35.29 -52.43
C VAL A 92 -8.19 36.06 -52.77
N VAL A 93 -6.96 35.51 -52.74
CA VAL A 93 -5.72 36.25 -53.10
C VAL A 93 -4.54 35.30 -53.42
N VAL A 94 -3.95 35.46 -54.60
CA VAL A 94 -2.63 34.96 -55.00
C VAL A 94 -1.56 35.89 -54.41
N ASN A 95 -0.86 35.47 -53.35
CA ASN A 95 0.56 35.71 -53.13
C ASN A 95 0.98 35.62 -51.67
N GLN A 96 1.33 34.41 -51.20
CA GLN A 96 2.38 34.28 -50.18
C GLN A 96 2.86 32.83 -50.12
N ALA A 97 4.15 32.66 -50.47
CA ALA A 97 4.84 31.37 -50.56
C ALA A 97 5.24 30.82 -49.17
N THR A 98 4.30 30.29 -48.43
CA THR A 98 4.67 29.30 -47.38
C THR A 98 4.22 27.94 -47.94
N SER A 99 5.22 27.15 -48.33
CA SER A 99 5.02 25.85 -48.96
C SER A 99 4.19 24.92 -48.04
N PRO A 100 2.94 24.57 -48.40
CA PRO A 100 2.11 23.67 -47.58
C PRO A 100 2.68 22.25 -47.46
N TRP A 101 3.72 21.95 -48.24
CA TRP A 101 4.39 20.66 -48.32
C TRP A 101 5.39 20.39 -47.18
N ILE A 102 5.84 21.40 -46.43
CA ILE A 102 6.86 21.26 -45.41
C ILE A 102 6.39 20.30 -44.30
N GLY A 103 5.18 20.51 -43.77
CA GLY A 103 4.59 19.64 -42.77
C GLY A 103 4.40 18.20 -43.24
N GLY A 104 3.99 18.03 -44.50
CA GLY A 104 3.86 16.73 -45.13
C GLY A 104 5.18 16.02 -45.28
N LEU A 105 6.23 16.72 -45.74
CA LEU A 105 7.60 16.16 -45.84
C LEU A 105 8.15 15.76 -44.49
N VAL A 106 7.98 16.62 -43.47
CA VAL A 106 8.38 16.31 -42.07
C VAL A 106 7.65 15.07 -41.55
N GLY A 107 6.33 15.00 -41.77
CA GLY A 107 5.54 13.85 -41.33
C GLY A 107 5.95 12.54 -42.01
N ILE A 108 6.16 12.55 -43.32
CA ILE A 108 6.63 11.36 -44.07
C ILE A 108 8.04 10.96 -43.62
N THR A 109 8.93 11.91 -43.39
CA THR A 109 10.30 11.65 -42.92
C THR A 109 10.29 11.01 -41.53
N LEU A 110 9.47 11.51 -40.59
CA LEU A 110 9.30 10.95 -39.26
C LEU A 110 8.68 9.52 -39.32
N LEU A 111 7.76 9.29 -40.23
CA LEU A 111 7.16 7.97 -40.47
C LEU A 111 8.24 6.97 -40.92
N GLY A 112 9.08 7.36 -41.89
CA GLY A 112 10.20 6.55 -42.33
C GLY A 112 11.21 6.29 -41.23
N LEU A 113 11.54 7.29 -40.43
CA LEU A 113 12.46 7.16 -39.31
C LEU A 113 11.92 6.21 -38.24
N ALA A 114 10.61 6.25 -37.96
CA ALA A 114 9.98 5.36 -36.99
C ALA A 114 10.11 3.87 -37.35
N LEU A 115 10.17 3.54 -38.65
CA LEU A 115 10.36 2.17 -39.14
C LEU A 115 11.79 1.66 -38.95
N VAL A 116 12.78 2.55 -38.90
CA VAL A 116 14.21 2.21 -38.86
C VAL A 116 14.80 2.27 -37.44
N VAL A 117 14.17 3.01 -36.51
CA VAL A 117 14.68 3.17 -35.15
C VAL A 117 14.63 1.84 -34.39
N PRO A 118 15.81 1.31 -33.94
CA PRO A 118 15.84 0.07 -33.17
C PRO A 118 15.25 0.24 -31.79
N PRO A 119 14.69 -0.82 -31.19
CA PRO A 119 14.27 -0.81 -29.80
C PRO A 119 15.47 -0.58 -28.88
N ARG A 120 15.21 0.03 -27.71
CA ARG A 120 16.25 0.24 -26.69
C ARG A 120 16.50 -1.08 -25.97
N GLU A 121 17.75 -1.56 -25.96
CA GLU A 121 18.14 -2.68 -25.10
C GLU A 121 17.94 -2.28 -23.62
N SER A 122 17.08 -3.01 -22.92
CA SER A 122 16.86 -2.80 -21.47
C SER A 122 18.00 -3.45 -20.70
N ASN A 123 19.04 -2.69 -20.38
CA ASN A 123 19.99 -3.10 -19.36
C ASN A 123 19.31 -3.01 -17.99
N GLY A 124 19.22 -4.12 -17.25
CA GLY A 124 18.47 -4.28 -16.00
C GLY A 124 18.79 -3.33 -14.83
N ARG A 125 19.58 -2.29 -15.03
CA ARG A 125 19.90 -1.26 -14.03
C ARG A 125 18.89 -0.11 -13.95
N TYR A 126 17.81 -0.13 -14.76
CA TYR A 126 16.87 1.00 -14.87
C TYR A 126 15.46 0.69 -14.37
N ALA A 127 15.24 -0.44 -13.70
CA ALA A 127 13.90 -0.85 -13.26
C ALA A 127 13.15 0.21 -12.41
N LEU A 128 13.84 0.95 -11.54
CA LEU A 128 13.24 2.03 -10.74
C LEU A 128 12.94 3.28 -11.59
N ARG A 129 13.81 3.61 -12.54
CA ARG A 129 13.62 4.76 -13.44
C ARG A 129 12.48 4.51 -14.42
N ASP A 130 12.39 3.28 -14.93
CA ASP A 130 11.30 2.86 -15.82
C ASP A 130 9.95 2.82 -15.10
N ALA A 131 9.91 2.46 -13.82
CA ALA A 131 8.70 2.52 -12.99
C ALA A 131 8.21 3.97 -12.77
N VAL A 132 9.10 4.91 -12.50
CA VAL A 132 8.76 6.34 -12.33
C VAL A 132 8.29 6.94 -13.66
N VAL A 133 8.98 6.67 -14.77
CA VAL A 133 8.61 7.15 -16.10
C VAL A 133 7.24 6.60 -16.50
N SER A 134 6.96 5.32 -16.22
CA SER A 134 5.66 4.71 -16.54
C SER A 134 4.50 5.37 -15.77
N VAL A 135 4.71 5.80 -14.54
CA VAL A 135 3.67 6.52 -13.77
C VAL A 135 3.35 7.86 -14.40
N TRP A 136 4.38 8.62 -14.84
CA TRP A 136 4.19 9.90 -15.51
C TRP A 136 3.42 9.76 -16.82
N GLU A 137 3.76 8.77 -17.64
CA GLU A 137 3.08 8.47 -18.90
C GLU A 137 1.60 8.16 -18.69
N HIS A 138 1.25 7.32 -17.72
CA HIS A 138 -0.14 6.93 -17.44
C HIS A 138 -0.98 8.06 -16.83
N VAL A 139 -0.38 8.93 -16.04
CA VAL A 139 -1.10 10.00 -15.34
C VAL A 139 -1.29 11.23 -16.20
N TYR A 140 -0.24 11.69 -16.91
CA TYR A 140 -0.27 13.00 -17.57
C TYR A 140 -0.53 12.94 -19.08
N LEU A 141 -0.15 11.87 -19.76
CA LEU A 141 -0.29 11.76 -21.21
C LEU A 141 -1.73 11.96 -21.71
N PRO A 142 -2.77 11.43 -21.03
CA PRO A 142 -4.17 11.66 -21.45
C PRO A 142 -4.62 13.12 -21.39
N TYR A 143 -3.94 13.96 -20.61
CA TYR A 143 -4.30 15.38 -20.48
C TYR A 143 -3.63 16.28 -21.52
N LEU A 144 -2.60 15.82 -22.24
CA LEU A 144 -1.89 16.65 -23.21
C LEU A 144 -2.82 17.22 -24.30
N PRO A 145 -3.71 16.42 -24.93
CA PRO A 145 -4.67 16.97 -25.91
C PRO A 145 -5.66 17.95 -25.27
N PHE A 146 -6.08 17.70 -24.03
CA PHE A 146 -6.98 18.61 -23.31
C PHE A 146 -6.29 19.95 -23.00
N LEU A 147 -5.04 19.93 -22.54
CA LEU A 147 -4.26 21.15 -22.31
C LEU A 147 -4.06 21.94 -23.59
N ALA A 148 -3.83 21.26 -24.72
CA ALA A 148 -3.76 21.91 -26.03
C ALA A 148 -5.10 22.57 -26.42
N ALA A 149 -6.23 21.90 -26.17
CA ALA A 149 -7.57 22.45 -26.37
C ALA A 149 -7.84 23.68 -25.48
N VAL A 150 -7.43 23.62 -24.19
CA VAL A 150 -7.51 24.76 -23.26
C VAL A 150 -6.69 25.93 -23.76
N ALA A 151 -5.45 25.70 -24.21
CA ALA A 151 -4.59 26.75 -24.76
C ALA A 151 -5.22 27.38 -26.02
N LEU A 152 -5.78 26.59 -26.92
CA LEU A 152 -6.47 27.07 -28.10
C LEU A 152 -7.68 27.95 -27.76
N MET A 153 -8.54 27.48 -26.86
CA MET A 153 -9.71 28.26 -26.39
C MET A 153 -9.28 29.56 -25.71
N THR A 154 -8.20 29.54 -24.94
CA THR A 154 -7.64 30.75 -24.31
C THR A 154 -7.18 31.77 -25.37
N VAL A 155 -6.52 31.30 -26.44
CA VAL A 155 -6.09 32.18 -27.54
C VAL A 155 -7.28 32.82 -28.23
N LEU A 156 -8.38 32.08 -28.49
CA LEU A 156 -9.60 32.62 -29.08
C LEU A 156 -10.22 33.72 -28.20
N ILE A 157 -10.33 33.45 -26.90
CA ILE A 157 -10.84 34.44 -25.92
C ILE A 157 -9.98 35.70 -25.90
N VAL A 158 -8.65 35.57 -25.89
CA VAL A 158 -7.74 36.72 -25.88
C VAL A 158 -7.81 37.55 -27.19
N ARG A 159 -8.11 36.87 -28.31
CA ARG A 159 -8.29 37.57 -29.63
C ARG A 159 -9.67 38.17 -29.82
N ASP A 160 -10.56 37.98 -28.85
CA ASP A 160 -11.96 38.41 -28.95
C ASP A 160 -12.71 37.76 -30.15
N ASP A 161 -12.25 36.56 -30.56
CA ASP A 161 -12.90 35.79 -31.62
C ASP A 161 -14.23 35.20 -31.09
N PRO A 162 -15.31 35.21 -31.88
CA PRO A 162 -16.60 34.69 -31.44
C PRO A 162 -16.51 33.19 -31.19
N ILE A 163 -16.87 32.73 -30.00
CA ILE A 163 -16.92 31.29 -29.64
C ILE A 163 -18.33 30.75 -29.97
N ALA A 164 -18.39 29.74 -30.83
CA ALA A 164 -19.65 29.10 -31.16
C ALA A 164 -20.20 28.29 -29.94
N ARG A 165 -21.53 28.19 -29.86
CA ARG A 165 -22.19 27.43 -28.78
C ARG A 165 -21.74 25.95 -28.70
N VAL A 166 -21.44 25.39 -29.88
CA VAL A 166 -20.95 24.01 -30.00
C VAL A 166 -19.57 23.83 -29.34
N GLU A 167 -18.64 24.77 -29.56
CA GLU A 167 -17.29 24.76 -28.99
C GLU A 167 -17.32 24.86 -27.48
N LEU A 168 -18.12 25.82 -26.96
CA LEU A 168 -18.34 25.98 -25.54
C LEU A 168 -18.96 24.71 -24.95
N GLY A 169 -19.95 24.10 -25.59
CA GLY A 169 -20.59 22.87 -25.16
C GLY A 169 -19.62 21.70 -25.12
N LEU A 170 -18.78 21.51 -26.12
CA LEU A 170 -17.74 20.48 -26.17
C LEU A 170 -16.68 20.70 -25.07
N PHE A 171 -16.25 21.94 -24.90
CA PHE A 171 -15.26 22.29 -23.85
C PHE A 171 -15.79 21.99 -22.46
N VAL A 172 -17.04 22.37 -22.15
CA VAL A 172 -17.69 22.07 -20.87
C VAL A 172 -17.83 20.55 -20.66
N ALA A 173 -18.22 19.81 -21.71
CA ALA A 173 -18.30 18.35 -21.65
C ALA A 173 -16.92 17.71 -21.34
N LEU A 174 -15.85 18.18 -21.97
CA LEU A 174 -14.49 17.73 -21.71
C LEU A 174 -14.04 18.05 -20.28
N ALA A 175 -14.34 19.25 -19.79
CA ALA A 175 -14.05 19.64 -18.41
C ALA A 175 -14.79 18.74 -17.40
N ALA A 176 -16.05 18.39 -17.70
CA ALA A 176 -16.81 17.44 -16.88
C ALA A 176 -16.18 16.03 -16.90
N ILE A 177 -15.73 15.54 -18.05
CA ILE A 177 -15.01 14.26 -18.17
C ILE A 177 -13.73 14.26 -17.34
N VAL A 178 -12.94 15.34 -17.38
CA VAL A 178 -11.73 15.51 -16.54
C VAL A 178 -12.09 15.44 -15.07
N THR A 179 -13.12 16.16 -14.65
CA THR A 179 -13.55 16.20 -13.25
C THR A 179 -14.01 14.82 -12.77
N ILE A 180 -14.82 14.11 -13.55
CA ILE A 180 -15.27 12.75 -13.24
C ILE A 180 -14.06 11.81 -13.15
N ARG A 181 -13.12 11.89 -14.07
CA ARG A 181 -11.89 11.08 -14.05
C ARG A 181 -11.08 11.34 -12.78
N GLN A 182 -10.89 12.59 -12.40
CA GLN A 182 -10.18 12.96 -11.18
C GLN A 182 -10.89 12.42 -9.93
N MET A 183 -12.21 12.55 -9.88
CA MET A 183 -13.01 12.01 -8.76
C MET A 183 -12.86 10.49 -8.63
N ILE A 184 -12.94 9.76 -9.75
CA ILE A 184 -12.73 8.31 -9.75
C ILE A 184 -11.33 7.96 -9.28
N THR A 185 -10.30 8.67 -9.76
CA THR A 185 -8.90 8.45 -9.37
C THR A 185 -8.70 8.70 -7.87
N LEU A 186 -9.26 9.77 -7.32
CA LEU A 186 -9.21 10.07 -5.89
C LEU A 186 -9.87 8.97 -5.06
N LEU A 187 -11.06 8.51 -5.46
CA LEU A 187 -11.77 7.42 -4.77
C LEU A 187 -11.00 6.10 -4.81
N GLN A 188 -10.34 5.80 -5.92
CA GLN A 188 -9.49 4.61 -6.04
C GLN A 188 -8.25 4.70 -5.16
N ASN A 189 -7.57 5.85 -5.15
CA ASN A 189 -6.38 6.08 -4.34
C ASN A 189 -6.69 5.99 -2.84
N THR A 190 -7.80 6.58 -2.38
CA THR A 190 -8.21 6.48 -0.97
C THR A 190 -8.50 5.04 -0.54
N ARG A 191 -9.17 4.26 -1.41
CA ARG A 191 -9.41 2.83 -1.15
C ARG A 191 -8.12 2.01 -1.11
N LEU A 192 -7.19 2.26 -2.03
CA LEU A 192 -5.90 1.57 -2.07
C LEU A 192 -5.06 1.89 -0.83
N LEU A 193 -5.01 3.16 -0.41
CA LEU A 193 -4.32 3.57 0.82
C LEU A 193 -4.91 2.89 2.05
N ALA A 194 -6.25 2.85 2.18
CA ALA A 194 -6.92 2.16 3.28
C ALA A 194 -6.57 0.67 3.31
N LYS A 195 -6.57 -0.01 2.15
CA LYS A 195 -6.20 -1.42 2.03
C LYS A 195 -4.73 -1.69 2.39
N VAL A 196 -3.81 -0.81 1.96
CA VAL A 196 -2.39 -0.92 2.32
C VAL A 196 -2.20 -0.78 3.82
N GLN A 197 -2.86 0.20 4.46
CA GLN A 197 -2.79 0.40 5.91
C GLN A 197 -3.36 -0.80 6.68
N GLU A 198 -4.49 -1.36 6.24
CA GLU A 198 -5.06 -2.57 6.84
C GLU A 198 -4.13 -3.77 6.73
N THR A 199 -3.55 -3.99 5.53
CA THR A 199 -2.58 -5.05 5.31
C THR A 199 -1.34 -4.87 6.18
N GLN A 200 -0.80 -3.65 6.28
CA GLN A 200 0.33 -3.35 7.15
C GLN A 200 0.02 -3.61 8.63
N ARG A 201 -1.18 -3.23 9.11
CA ARG A 201 -1.61 -3.51 10.49
C ARG A 201 -1.71 -5.01 10.74
N SER A 202 -2.30 -5.77 9.80
CA SER A 202 -2.41 -7.22 9.89
C SER A 202 -1.04 -7.90 9.91
N LEU A 203 -0.14 -7.51 9.00
CA LEU A 203 1.24 -8.03 8.97
C LEU A 203 2.01 -7.70 10.25
N ARG A 204 1.88 -6.47 10.76
CA ARG A 204 2.51 -6.07 12.03
C ARG A 204 1.96 -6.87 13.20
N HIS A 205 0.64 -7.09 13.24
CA HIS A 205 0.02 -7.91 14.28
C HIS A 205 0.53 -9.36 14.22
N GLN A 206 0.56 -9.98 13.03
CA GLN A 206 1.11 -11.33 12.83
C GLN A 206 2.60 -11.43 13.20
N ALA A 207 3.39 -10.40 12.91
CA ALA A 207 4.81 -10.37 13.22
C ALA A 207 5.10 -10.23 14.73
N LEU A 208 4.19 -9.60 15.50
CA LEU A 208 4.39 -9.25 16.90
C LEU A 208 3.58 -10.11 17.87
N HIS A 209 2.68 -10.97 17.40
CA HIS A 209 1.86 -11.83 18.25
C HIS A 209 2.11 -13.31 17.95
N ASP A 210 1.96 -14.15 18.99
CA ASP A 210 2.02 -15.60 18.84
C ASP A 210 0.76 -16.11 18.11
N PRO A 211 0.90 -16.85 17.00
CA PRO A 211 -0.25 -17.24 16.18
C PRO A 211 -1.17 -18.25 16.85
N LEU A 212 -0.69 -19.01 17.85
CA LEU A 212 -1.47 -19.98 18.58
C LEU A 212 -2.32 -19.33 19.67
N THR A 213 -1.70 -18.48 20.50
CA THR A 213 -2.32 -17.95 21.72
C THR A 213 -2.89 -16.54 21.55
N GLY A 214 -2.44 -15.81 20.52
CA GLY A 214 -2.80 -14.41 20.31
C GLY A 214 -2.22 -13.42 21.34
N LEU A 215 -1.32 -13.86 22.20
CA LEU A 215 -0.52 -13.00 23.07
C LEU A 215 0.63 -12.35 22.29
N GLY A 216 1.32 -11.39 22.87
CA GLY A 216 2.59 -10.92 22.32
C GLY A 216 3.55 -12.08 22.11
N ASN A 217 4.34 -12.05 21.05
CA ASN A 217 5.41 -13.02 20.86
C ASN A 217 6.71 -12.52 21.47
N ARG A 218 7.78 -13.32 21.40
CA ARG A 218 9.12 -12.97 21.90
C ARG A 218 9.61 -11.64 21.32
N LEU A 219 9.37 -11.39 20.04
CA LEU A 219 9.84 -10.16 19.38
C LEU A 219 9.18 -8.90 19.97
N LEU A 220 7.87 -8.94 20.20
CA LEU A 220 7.15 -7.84 20.85
C LEU A 220 7.62 -7.67 22.29
N PHE A 221 7.78 -8.79 23.04
CA PHE A 221 8.24 -8.76 24.41
C PHE A 221 9.64 -8.13 24.53
N ASP A 222 10.59 -8.55 23.71
CA ASP A 222 11.97 -8.04 23.73
C ASP A 222 12.01 -6.53 23.41
N ALA A 223 11.19 -6.08 22.46
CA ALA A 223 11.09 -4.67 22.08
C ALA A 223 10.52 -3.82 23.23
N GLU A 224 9.39 -4.24 23.82
CA GLU A 224 8.74 -3.50 24.91
C GLU A 224 9.58 -3.51 26.21
N LEU A 225 10.26 -4.62 26.49
CA LEU A 225 11.18 -4.69 27.63
C LEU A 225 12.37 -3.74 27.44
N ALA A 226 12.96 -3.68 26.25
CA ALA A 226 14.05 -2.75 25.94
C ALA A 226 13.58 -1.30 26.12
N GLU A 227 12.41 -0.94 25.60
CA GLU A 227 11.84 0.40 25.75
C GLU A 227 11.50 0.73 27.23
N ALA A 228 10.99 -0.23 28.00
CA ALA A 228 10.74 -0.05 29.43
C ALA A 228 12.04 0.20 30.22
N VAL A 229 13.11 -0.53 29.89
CA VAL A 229 14.44 -0.36 30.50
C VAL A 229 15.06 0.98 30.12
N ASP A 230 14.91 1.43 28.87
CA ASP A 230 15.41 2.74 28.45
C ASP A 230 14.63 3.87 29.14
N ARG A 231 13.32 3.78 29.24
CA ARG A 231 12.49 4.72 30.00
C ARG A 231 12.87 4.77 31.49
N GLN A 232 13.24 3.62 32.08
CA GLN A 232 13.71 3.52 33.46
C GLN A 232 15.05 4.25 33.65
N ARG A 233 15.99 4.12 32.70
CA ARG A 233 17.30 4.80 32.70
C ARG A 233 17.18 6.33 32.64
N ASP A 234 16.22 6.84 31.91
CA ASP A 234 15.95 8.27 31.78
C ASP A 234 15.22 8.89 32.98
N GLY A 235 15.25 8.19 34.14
CA GLY A 235 14.60 8.63 35.37
C GLY A 235 13.13 8.29 35.47
N GLY A 236 12.68 7.32 34.65
CA GLY A 236 11.32 6.81 34.60
C GLY A 236 10.98 5.87 35.77
N ARG A 237 9.93 5.10 35.57
CA ARG A 237 9.40 4.15 36.55
C ARG A 237 10.23 2.88 36.60
N SER A 238 10.18 2.16 37.73
CA SER A 238 10.77 0.83 37.84
C SER A 238 10.15 -0.15 36.84
N VAL A 239 10.96 -1.10 36.35
CA VAL A 239 10.51 -2.18 35.48
C VAL A 239 10.18 -3.41 36.30
N VAL A 240 9.00 -3.99 36.11
CA VAL A 240 8.58 -5.23 36.80
C VAL A 240 8.28 -6.28 35.76
N LEU A 241 9.00 -7.40 35.84
CA LEU A 241 8.92 -8.51 34.93
C LEU A 241 8.54 -9.80 35.67
N LEU A 242 7.54 -10.49 35.13
CA LEU A 242 7.18 -11.84 35.53
C LEU A 242 7.53 -12.81 34.40
N VAL A 243 8.23 -13.90 34.68
CA VAL A 243 8.41 -15.02 33.74
C VAL A 243 7.69 -16.22 34.32
N CYS A 244 6.96 -16.91 33.49
CA CYS A 244 6.06 -18.00 33.85
C CYS A 244 6.35 -19.24 33.00
N ASP A 245 6.32 -20.41 33.63
CA ASP A 245 6.50 -21.71 32.96
C ASP A 245 5.42 -22.69 33.47
N LEU A 246 4.80 -23.43 32.56
CA LEU A 246 3.78 -24.41 32.91
C LEU A 246 4.43 -25.67 33.51
N ASP A 247 3.97 -26.07 34.68
CA ASP A 247 4.49 -27.24 35.35
C ASP A 247 4.04 -28.52 34.62
N ASP A 248 4.99 -29.35 34.22
CA ASP A 248 4.78 -30.66 33.55
C ASP A 248 4.03 -30.62 32.23
N PHE A 249 4.10 -29.51 31.48
CA PHE A 249 3.46 -29.37 30.16
C PHE A 249 3.92 -30.47 29.17
N LYS A 250 5.20 -30.86 29.24
CA LYS A 250 5.70 -31.95 28.42
C LYS A 250 4.96 -33.28 28.72
N GLY A 251 4.67 -33.56 29.98
CA GLY A 251 3.88 -34.73 30.36
C GLY A 251 2.48 -34.71 29.78
N VAL A 252 1.86 -33.55 29.66
CA VAL A 252 0.57 -33.38 28.97
C VAL A 252 0.70 -33.74 27.49
N ASN A 253 1.70 -33.18 26.78
CA ASN A 253 1.95 -33.48 25.37
C ASN A 253 2.25 -34.96 25.13
N ASP A 254 3.11 -35.57 25.97
CA ASP A 254 3.50 -36.98 25.82
C ASP A 254 2.34 -37.94 26.05
N THR A 255 1.37 -37.52 26.91
CA THR A 255 0.22 -38.37 27.26
C THR A 255 -0.98 -38.18 26.32
N LEU A 256 -1.25 -36.96 25.88
CA LEU A 256 -2.49 -36.58 25.20
C LEU A 256 -2.26 -36.07 23.77
N GLY A 257 -1.01 -35.92 23.38
CA GLY A 257 -0.63 -35.37 22.06
C GLY A 257 -0.60 -33.85 22.01
N HIS A 258 0.11 -33.34 21.00
CA HIS A 258 0.36 -31.91 20.81
C HIS A 258 -0.91 -31.07 20.61
N ALA A 259 -1.96 -31.64 19.98
CA ALA A 259 -3.20 -30.89 19.77
C ALA A 259 -3.88 -30.48 21.10
N VAL A 260 -3.86 -31.36 22.11
CA VAL A 260 -4.40 -31.07 23.44
C VAL A 260 -3.49 -30.08 24.19
N GLY A 261 -2.17 -30.18 23.99
CA GLY A 261 -1.22 -29.21 24.51
C GLY A 261 -1.44 -27.81 23.94
N ASP A 262 -1.71 -27.69 22.64
CA ASP A 262 -2.02 -26.42 21.97
C ASP A 262 -3.32 -25.80 22.52
N GLU A 263 -4.38 -26.59 22.74
CA GLU A 263 -5.60 -26.12 23.38
C GLU A 263 -5.37 -25.66 24.82
N LEU A 264 -4.52 -26.37 25.57
CA LEU A 264 -4.11 -25.97 26.92
C LEU A 264 -3.40 -24.62 26.89
N LEU A 265 -2.45 -24.43 25.97
CA LEU A 265 -1.74 -23.15 25.81
C LEU A 265 -2.69 -21.99 25.47
N CYS A 266 -3.69 -22.22 24.61
CA CYS A 266 -4.74 -21.25 24.33
C CYS A 266 -5.58 -20.92 25.56
N ALA A 267 -5.93 -21.91 26.36
CA ALA A 267 -6.71 -21.74 27.58
C ALA A 267 -5.91 -20.97 28.66
N VAL A 268 -4.62 -21.31 28.83
CA VAL A 268 -3.68 -20.57 29.70
C VAL A 268 -3.58 -19.11 29.27
N ALA A 269 -3.35 -18.86 27.97
CA ALA A 269 -3.28 -17.50 27.45
C ALA A 269 -4.55 -16.69 27.68
N GLY A 270 -5.72 -17.33 27.56
CA GLY A 270 -7.02 -16.72 27.88
C GLY A 270 -7.11 -16.29 29.35
N ARG A 271 -6.68 -17.15 30.30
CA ARG A 271 -6.66 -16.83 31.72
C ARG A 271 -5.61 -15.76 32.07
N MET A 272 -4.43 -15.79 31.44
CA MET A 272 -3.42 -14.75 31.60
C MET A 272 -3.95 -13.38 31.17
N ARG A 273 -4.62 -13.31 30.03
CA ARG A 273 -5.22 -12.05 29.53
C ARG A 273 -6.26 -11.47 30.49
N CYS A 274 -7.00 -12.32 31.20
CA CYS A 274 -7.95 -11.88 32.22
C CYS A 274 -7.29 -11.50 33.56
N ALA A 275 -6.09 -12.01 33.85
CA ALA A 275 -5.37 -11.76 35.09
C ALA A 275 -4.47 -10.53 35.06
N VAL A 276 -4.08 -10.07 33.85
CA VAL A 276 -3.27 -8.85 33.65
C VAL A 276 -4.16 -7.65 33.38
N ARG A 277 -3.64 -6.45 33.60
CA ARG A 277 -4.32 -5.18 33.31
C ARG A 277 -4.16 -4.84 31.83
N GLU A 278 -4.94 -3.87 31.35
CA GLU A 278 -4.89 -3.41 29.96
C GLU A 278 -3.52 -2.81 29.58
N GLU A 279 -2.87 -2.15 30.54
CA GLU A 279 -1.54 -1.56 30.39
C GLU A 279 -0.39 -2.57 30.48
N ASP A 280 -0.64 -3.80 30.93
CA ASP A 280 0.36 -4.85 31.05
C ASP A 280 0.52 -5.62 29.72
N LEU A 281 1.73 -5.99 29.36
CA LEU A 281 2.01 -6.86 28.23
C LEU A 281 2.11 -8.32 28.68
N ALA A 282 1.20 -9.16 28.22
CA ALA A 282 1.34 -10.61 28.30
C ALA A 282 1.88 -11.16 26.98
N ALA A 283 2.92 -12.00 27.06
CA ALA A 283 3.59 -12.58 25.89
C ALA A 283 3.85 -14.07 26.09
N ARG A 284 3.91 -14.82 24.97
CA ARG A 284 4.42 -16.18 24.94
C ARG A 284 5.81 -16.17 24.32
N LEU A 285 6.81 -16.61 25.09
CA LEU A 285 8.20 -16.59 24.66
C LEU A 285 8.58 -17.80 23.80
N GLY A 286 7.84 -18.90 23.94
CA GLY A 286 7.99 -20.13 23.17
C GLY A 286 7.66 -21.36 24.02
N GLY A 287 7.21 -22.46 23.40
CA GLY A 287 6.85 -23.66 24.15
C GLY A 287 5.78 -23.39 25.20
N ASP A 288 6.12 -23.67 26.47
CA ASP A 288 5.33 -23.47 27.67
C ASP A 288 5.74 -22.23 28.51
N GLU A 289 6.63 -21.38 27.93
CA GLU A 289 7.13 -20.17 28.58
C GLU A 289 6.29 -18.94 28.22
N PHE A 290 5.88 -18.20 29.25
CA PHE A 290 5.15 -16.93 29.12
C PHE A 290 5.85 -15.83 29.93
N ALA A 291 5.59 -14.58 29.58
CA ALA A 291 6.07 -13.43 30.33
C ALA A 291 4.98 -12.37 30.49
N VAL A 292 5.06 -11.61 31.58
CA VAL A 292 4.22 -10.41 31.79
C VAL A 292 5.15 -9.26 32.17
N LEU A 293 5.10 -8.20 31.37
CA LEU A 293 5.75 -6.93 31.66
C LEU A 293 4.68 -5.96 32.17
N LEU A 294 4.83 -5.44 33.39
CA LEU A 294 3.84 -4.52 33.96
C LEU A 294 4.02 -3.11 33.39
N GLY A 295 2.93 -2.52 32.94
CA GLY A 295 2.91 -1.16 32.38
C GLY A 295 3.07 -0.07 33.44
N ASP A 296 2.51 -0.29 34.66
CA ASP A 296 2.69 0.56 35.81
C ASP A 296 3.14 -0.23 37.02
N SER A 297 4.30 0.13 37.57
CA SER A 297 4.89 -0.50 38.72
C SER A 297 4.39 0.06 40.08
N GLY A 298 3.50 1.05 40.04
CA GLY A 298 2.96 1.68 41.24
C GLY A 298 4.02 2.37 42.12
N SER A 299 3.68 2.65 43.37
CA SER A 299 4.59 3.26 44.34
C SER A 299 5.58 2.25 44.95
N ASP A 300 5.19 0.98 45.03
CA ASP A 300 6.06 -0.14 45.47
C ASP A 300 6.07 -1.23 44.38
N PRO A 301 7.13 -1.27 43.56
CA PRO A 301 7.25 -2.21 42.45
C PRO A 301 7.26 -3.67 42.87
N TRP A 302 7.84 -4.01 44.05
CA TRP A 302 7.87 -5.37 44.57
C TRP A 302 6.49 -5.85 44.96
N VAL A 303 5.71 -5.03 45.71
CA VAL A 303 4.33 -5.33 46.10
C VAL A 303 3.45 -5.48 44.87
N THR A 304 3.57 -4.58 43.90
CA THR A 304 2.80 -4.64 42.64
C THR A 304 3.13 -5.92 41.88
N GLY A 305 4.43 -6.30 41.79
CA GLY A 305 4.88 -7.54 41.15
C GLY A 305 4.37 -8.80 41.86
N GLU A 306 4.44 -8.84 43.18
CA GLU A 306 3.92 -9.97 43.96
C GLU A 306 2.41 -10.13 43.82
N GLU A 307 1.66 -9.03 43.84
CA GLU A 307 0.23 -9.07 43.59
C GLU A 307 -0.13 -9.58 42.19
N ALA A 308 0.61 -9.14 41.15
CA ALA A 308 0.43 -9.63 39.78
C ALA A 308 0.78 -11.11 39.67
N ALA A 309 1.89 -11.57 40.30
CA ALA A 309 2.26 -12.98 40.34
C ALA A 309 1.17 -13.82 41.00
N ARG A 310 0.62 -13.35 42.13
CA ARG A 310 -0.47 -14.02 42.85
C ARG A 310 -1.73 -14.11 42.02
N ARG A 311 -2.14 -13.00 41.34
CA ARG A 311 -3.28 -13.03 40.42
C ARG A 311 -3.12 -14.07 39.30
N LEU A 312 -1.91 -14.16 38.71
CA LEU A 312 -1.60 -15.17 37.70
C LEU A 312 -1.70 -16.59 38.24
N GLU A 313 -1.07 -16.84 39.42
CA GLU A 313 -1.13 -18.16 40.08
C GLU A 313 -2.57 -18.56 40.41
N ASP A 314 -3.37 -17.63 40.96
CA ASP A 314 -4.78 -17.87 41.32
C ASP A 314 -5.63 -18.12 40.09
N ALA A 315 -5.39 -17.45 38.95
CA ALA A 315 -6.09 -17.67 37.70
C ALA A 315 -5.76 -19.05 37.11
N MET A 316 -4.57 -19.60 37.37
CA MET A 316 -4.18 -20.93 36.87
C MET A 316 -4.60 -22.09 37.80
N ARG A 317 -5.02 -21.78 39.03
CA ARG A 317 -5.41 -22.81 40.04
C ARG A 317 -6.61 -23.67 39.66
N PRO A 318 -7.73 -23.11 39.10
CA PRO A 318 -8.83 -23.93 38.64
C PRO A 318 -8.41 -24.86 37.50
N PRO A 319 -8.88 -26.11 37.48
CA PRO A 319 -8.55 -27.03 36.38
C PRO A 319 -8.96 -26.47 35.00
N PHE A 320 -8.25 -26.86 33.98
CA PHE A 320 -8.56 -26.55 32.58
C PHE A 320 -9.45 -27.64 32.01
N ARG A 321 -10.61 -27.27 31.46
CA ARG A 321 -11.53 -28.23 30.85
C ARG A 321 -11.23 -28.34 29.36
N ILE A 322 -10.62 -29.49 28.98
CA ILE A 322 -10.22 -29.78 27.61
C ILE A 322 -10.80 -31.15 27.23
N HIS A 323 -11.51 -31.23 26.11
CA HIS A 323 -12.20 -32.44 25.65
C HIS A 323 -13.08 -33.13 26.71
N GLY A 324 -13.71 -32.34 27.59
CA GLY A 324 -14.60 -32.83 28.64
C GLY A 324 -13.90 -33.35 29.91
N HIS A 325 -12.57 -33.29 29.95
CA HIS A 325 -11.75 -33.67 31.12
C HIS A 325 -11.17 -32.46 31.79
N ASP A 326 -11.04 -32.53 33.13
CA ASP A 326 -10.46 -31.47 33.95
C ASP A 326 -8.96 -31.74 34.19
N TRP A 327 -8.12 -30.80 33.72
CA TRP A 327 -6.68 -30.89 33.81
C TRP A 327 -6.13 -29.83 34.77
N ALA A 328 -5.49 -30.24 35.85
CA ALA A 328 -4.81 -29.34 36.78
C ALA A 328 -3.36 -29.16 36.32
N VAL A 329 -3.04 -27.97 35.86
CA VAL A 329 -1.68 -27.60 35.44
C VAL A 329 -1.21 -26.42 36.31
N GLY A 330 -0.10 -26.58 36.98
CA GLY A 330 0.51 -25.51 37.77
C GLY A 330 1.27 -24.52 36.87
N VAL A 331 1.50 -23.33 37.41
CA VAL A 331 2.42 -22.35 36.83
C VAL A 331 3.49 -21.96 37.82
N SER A 332 4.74 -22.00 37.41
CA SER A 332 5.86 -21.49 38.21
C SER A 332 6.16 -20.05 37.75
N VAL A 333 6.02 -19.09 38.67
CA VAL A 333 6.17 -17.66 38.35
C VAL A 333 7.44 -17.13 39.01
N GLY A 334 8.32 -16.49 38.26
CA GLY A 334 9.50 -15.78 38.71
C GLY A 334 9.34 -14.27 38.55
N LEU A 335 9.56 -13.51 39.59
CA LEU A 335 9.48 -12.05 39.64
C LEU A 335 10.88 -11.44 39.64
N ALA A 336 11.08 -10.42 38.79
CA ALA A 336 12.23 -9.52 38.87
C ALA A 336 11.78 -8.06 38.79
N VAL A 337 12.47 -7.23 39.56
CA VAL A 337 12.25 -5.78 39.59
C VAL A 337 13.60 -5.08 39.30
N ALA A 338 13.56 -4.10 38.41
CA ALA A 338 14.62 -3.14 38.22
C ALA A 338 14.15 -1.79 38.75
N ASP A 339 14.72 -1.41 39.90
CA ASP A 339 14.41 -0.11 40.53
C ASP A 339 14.82 1.06 39.63
N ALA A 340 14.10 2.18 39.75
CA ALA A 340 14.33 3.40 38.95
C ALA A 340 15.81 3.93 39.04
N ARG A 341 16.56 3.55 40.07
CA ARG A 341 17.95 3.97 40.26
C ARG A 341 18.99 2.91 39.86
N ALA A 342 18.55 1.70 39.50
CA ALA A 342 19.44 0.62 39.11
C ALA A 342 19.73 0.64 37.61
N LEU A 343 21.00 0.71 37.21
CA LEU A 343 21.41 0.54 35.81
C LEU A 343 21.36 -0.95 35.46
N VAL A 344 20.20 -1.45 35.11
CA VAL A 344 19.95 -2.85 34.74
C VAL A 344 19.64 -2.93 33.23
N GLY A 345 20.24 -3.91 32.54
CA GLY A 345 19.91 -4.20 31.13
C GLY A 345 18.69 -5.13 31.00
N ALA A 346 18.06 -5.16 29.82
CA ALA A 346 16.96 -6.07 29.54
C ALA A 346 17.33 -7.55 29.76
N ASP A 347 18.52 -7.96 29.34
CA ASP A 347 19.03 -9.33 29.56
C ASP A 347 19.20 -9.66 31.03
N ASP A 348 19.65 -8.68 31.84
CA ASP A 348 19.88 -8.91 33.30
C ASP A 348 18.56 -9.09 34.06
N ILE A 349 17.52 -8.30 33.74
CA ILE A 349 16.22 -8.43 34.40
C ILE A 349 15.55 -9.75 33.98
N THR A 350 15.62 -10.13 32.69
CA THR A 350 15.11 -11.41 32.19
C THR A 350 15.81 -12.57 32.94
N ARG A 351 17.13 -12.57 32.99
CA ARG A 351 17.90 -13.60 33.71
C ARG A 351 17.53 -13.69 35.18
N ARG A 352 17.28 -12.57 35.86
CA ARG A 352 16.82 -12.59 37.28
C ARG A 352 15.44 -13.21 37.42
N ALA A 353 14.52 -12.88 36.55
CA ALA A 353 13.18 -13.47 36.51
C ALA A 353 13.22 -14.97 36.24
N ASP A 354 14.04 -15.43 35.31
CA ASP A 354 14.25 -16.85 34.99
C ASP A 354 14.84 -17.63 36.20
N LEU A 355 15.85 -17.08 36.85
CA LEU A 355 16.41 -17.70 38.06
C LEU A 355 15.39 -17.81 39.18
N ALA A 356 14.56 -16.78 39.39
CA ALA A 356 13.50 -16.81 40.39
C ALA A 356 12.43 -17.87 40.02
N MET A 357 12.00 -17.93 38.77
CA MET A 357 11.06 -18.94 38.25
C MET A 357 11.61 -20.38 38.45
N TYR A 358 12.86 -20.60 38.08
CA TYR A 358 13.50 -21.91 38.25
C TYR A 358 13.56 -22.35 39.70
N ALA A 359 13.85 -21.43 40.65
CA ALA A 359 13.83 -21.71 42.08
C ALA A 359 12.44 -22.13 42.57
N VAL A 360 11.38 -21.46 42.09
CA VAL A 360 9.96 -21.85 42.37
C VAL A 360 9.67 -23.24 41.83
N LYS A 361 10.00 -23.48 40.55
CA LYS A 361 9.80 -24.78 39.88
C LYS A 361 10.47 -25.94 40.61
N LYS A 362 11.72 -25.75 41.05
CA LYS A 362 12.48 -26.75 41.83
C LYS A 362 11.81 -27.04 43.16
N ARG A 363 11.33 -26.02 43.89
CA ARG A 363 10.63 -26.20 45.18
C ARG A 363 9.32 -26.97 45.01
N ARG A 364 8.55 -26.67 43.95
CA ARG A 364 7.28 -27.36 43.64
C ARG A 364 7.50 -28.83 43.31
N ARG A 365 8.52 -29.16 42.48
CA ARG A 365 8.87 -30.54 42.15
C ARG A 365 9.31 -31.33 43.39
N ALA A 366 10.11 -30.75 44.26
CA ALA A 366 10.52 -31.39 45.50
C ALA A 366 9.34 -31.69 46.46
N LYS A 367 8.38 -30.73 46.58
CA LYS A 367 7.17 -30.93 47.38
C LYS A 367 6.28 -32.06 46.80
N ALA A 368 6.09 -32.08 45.47
CA ALA A 368 5.30 -33.12 44.80
C ALA A 368 5.91 -34.51 45.01
N GLN A 369 7.25 -34.65 44.91
CA GLN A 369 7.96 -35.90 45.16
C GLN A 369 7.81 -36.37 46.63
N THR A 370 7.92 -35.46 47.59
CA THR A 370 7.76 -35.74 49.03
C THR A 370 6.31 -36.20 49.33
N GLN A 371 5.33 -35.53 48.72
CA GLN A 371 3.91 -35.91 48.89
C GLN A 371 3.58 -37.28 48.27
N ALA A 372 4.13 -37.58 47.08
CA ALA A 372 3.99 -38.90 46.45
C ALA A 372 4.60 -40.01 47.30
N ALA A 373 5.81 -39.78 47.86
CA ALA A 373 6.48 -40.70 48.75
C ALA A 373 5.67 -40.96 50.06
N ALA A 374 5.12 -39.88 50.66
CA ALA A 374 4.31 -39.98 51.87
C ALA A 374 2.98 -40.77 51.62
N THR A 375 2.39 -40.60 50.45
CA THR A 375 1.17 -41.33 50.07
C THR A 375 1.44 -42.83 49.85
N PHE A 376 2.62 -43.20 49.37
CA PHE A 376 3.04 -44.58 49.21
C PHE A 376 3.33 -45.29 50.57
N VAL A 377 3.85 -44.56 51.55
CA VAL A 377 4.11 -45.08 52.89
C VAL A 377 2.81 -45.30 53.67
N ASN A 378 1.76 -44.48 53.44
CA ASN A 378 0.50 -44.58 54.19
C ASN A 378 -0.51 -45.60 53.55
N LYS A 379 -0.18 -46.23 52.42
CA LYS A 379 -0.97 -47.29 51.75
C LYS A 379 -0.43 -48.70 52.01
N ARG A 380 0.61 -48.84 52.84
CA ARG A 380 1.09 -50.07 53.38
C ARG A 380 0.64 -50.26 54.84
#